data_84f88bddf09fff20190d22bce15c8578
#
_entry.id   84f88bddf09fff20190d22bce15c8578
#
_cell.length_a   1.000
_cell.length_b   1.000
_cell.length_c   1.000
_cell.angle_alpha   90.00
_cell.angle_beta   90.00
_cell.angle_gamma   90.00
#
_symmetry.space_group_name_H-M   'P 1'
#
loop_
_entity.id
_entity.type
_entity.pdbx_description
1 polymer ?
#
loop_
_entity_poly.entity_id
_entity_poly.type
_entity_poly.pdbx_seq_one_letter_code
_entity_poly.pdbx_strand_id
1 'polypeptide(L)'
;MKKRSAALAVVIVLMSHHIAAADLPVHEVQVLAGKFAFDPPTIQVMTGEPVRLVIRSKDTVHGFSIPKLKIEVRIPKGGDPVIAEFVAPSPGRFEIACSEFCGSGHGQMKAALISVAPVTTNR
;
A
#
# COMPACT_ATOMS: atom_id res chain seq x y z
N MET A 1 -21.50 66.38 -15.03
CA MET A 1 -20.40 65.43 -15.07
C MET A 1 -20.80 64.19 -14.26
N LYS A 2 -21.10 63.08 -14.90
CA LYS A 2 -21.44 61.83 -14.21
C LYS A 2 -20.15 61.07 -13.94
N LYS A 3 -19.79 60.91 -12.66
CA LYS A 3 -18.69 60.07 -12.24
C LYS A 3 -19.13 58.59 -12.35
N ARG A 4 -18.54 57.84 -13.27
CA ARG A 4 -18.73 56.40 -13.39
C ARG A 4 -17.75 55.73 -12.43
N SER A 5 -18.25 55.22 -11.29
CA SER A 5 -17.48 54.34 -10.40
C SER A 5 -17.40 52.95 -11.02
N ALA A 6 -16.23 52.55 -11.45
CA ALA A 6 -15.96 51.18 -11.85
C ALA A 6 -15.72 50.34 -10.59
N ALA A 7 -16.65 49.46 -10.27
CA ALA A 7 -16.48 48.48 -9.22
C ALA A 7 -15.59 47.33 -9.76
N LEU A 8 -14.39 47.24 -9.23
CA LEU A 8 -13.48 46.15 -9.54
C LEU A 8 -13.92 44.90 -8.76
N ALA A 9 -14.56 43.94 -9.44
CA ALA A 9 -14.92 42.68 -8.85
C ALA A 9 -13.65 41.79 -8.74
N VAL A 10 -13.15 41.59 -7.53
CA VAL A 10 -12.07 40.65 -7.27
C VAL A 10 -12.66 39.25 -7.25
N VAL A 11 -12.42 38.46 -8.30
CA VAL A 11 -12.77 37.05 -8.35
C VAL A 11 -11.68 36.26 -7.64
N ILE A 12 -11.97 35.84 -6.40
CA ILE A 12 -11.11 34.93 -5.66
C ILE A 12 -11.36 33.52 -6.20
N VAL A 13 -10.46 33.04 -7.05
CA VAL A 13 -10.45 31.63 -7.47
C VAL A 13 -9.86 30.81 -6.36
N LEU A 14 -10.71 30.11 -5.61
CA LEU A 14 -10.30 29.10 -4.63
C LEU A 14 -9.78 27.89 -5.40
N MET A 15 -8.47 27.80 -5.58
CA MET A 15 -7.83 26.61 -6.11
C MET A 15 -7.85 25.51 -5.03
N SER A 16 -8.78 24.60 -5.18
CA SER A 16 -8.79 23.36 -4.36
C SER A 16 -7.62 22.49 -4.79
N HIS A 17 -6.59 22.45 -3.95
CA HIS A 17 -5.46 21.54 -4.16
C HIS A 17 -5.88 20.13 -3.73
N HIS A 18 -6.18 19.28 -4.70
CA HIS A 18 -6.37 17.86 -4.46
C HIS A 18 -4.99 17.19 -4.40
N ILE A 19 -4.57 16.76 -3.22
CA ILE A 19 -3.35 15.96 -3.06
C ILE A 19 -3.68 14.54 -3.57
N ALA A 20 -3.05 14.14 -4.67
CA ALA A 20 -3.15 12.78 -5.18
C ALA A 20 -2.33 11.82 -4.30
N ALA A 21 -2.68 10.50 -4.29
CA ALA A 21 -1.93 9.49 -3.53
C ALA A 21 -0.44 9.45 -3.92
N ALA A 22 -0.11 9.75 -5.19
CA ALA A 22 1.27 9.82 -5.69
C ALA A 22 2.11 10.95 -5.06
N ASP A 23 1.46 11.98 -4.47
CA ASP A 23 2.15 13.11 -3.82
C ASP A 23 2.43 12.85 -2.33
N LEU A 24 1.95 11.71 -1.78
CA LEU A 24 2.21 11.29 -0.42
C LEU A 24 3.54 10.54 -0.32
N PRO A 25 4.22 10.59 0.84
CA PRO A 25 5.39 9.76 1.08
C PRO A 25 5.05 8.28 0.91
N VAL A 26 5.93 7.53 0.24
CA VAL A 26 5.76 6.08 0.07
C VAL A 26 6.06 5.37 1.39
N HIS A 27 5.11 4.56 1.84
CA HIS A 27 5.29 3.67 2.98
C HIS A 27 5.98 2.39 2.51
N GLU A 28 7.29 2.29 2.72
CA GLU A 28 8.06 1.11 2.35
C GLU A 28 8.13 0.11 3.50
N VAL A 29 7.87 -1.16 3.20
CA VAL A 29 7.95 -2.28 4.14
C VAL A 29 8.82 -3.37 3.56
N GLN A 30 9.82 -3.81 4.34
CA GLN A 30 10.63 -4.98 4.02
C GLN A 30 9.89 -6.24 4.46
N VAL A 31 9.74 -7.21 3.56
CA VAL A 31 9.08 -8.48 3.84
C VAL A 31 10.01 -9.63 3.53
N LEU A 32 10.16 -10.54 4.47
CA LEU A 32 10.94 -11.76 4.30
C LEU A 32 10.01 -12.96 4.22
N ALA A 33 10.11 -13.74 3.14
CA ALA A 33 9.39 -14.99 2.97
C ALA A 33 10.31 -16.17 3.30
N GLY A 34 9.81 -17.11 4.06
CA GLY A 34 10.52 -18.35 4.39
C GLY A 34 9.53 -19.44 4.75
N LYS A 35 9.96 -20.69 4.77
CA LYS A 35 9.10 -21.83 5.11
C LYS A 35 8.70 -21.81 6.59
N PHE A 36 7.47 -21.57 6.96
CA PHE A 36 6.29 -21.32 6.14
C PHE A 36 5.60 -20.07 6.70
N ALA A 37 6.27 -18.94 6.63
CA ALA A 37 5.83 -17.67 7.21
C ALA A 37 6.31 -16.48 6.39
N PHE A 38 5.60 -15.37 6.55
CA PHE A 38 6.06 -14.04 6.15
C PHE A 38 6.46 -13.26 7.40
N ASP A 39 7.52 -12.48 7.31
CA ASP A 39 7.98 -11.60 8.36
C ASP A 39 8.05 -10.14 7.80
N PRO A 40 7.30 -9.19 8.35
CA PRO A 40 6.39 -9.31 9.49
C PRO A 40 5.10 -10.08 9.15
N PRO A 41 4.48 -10.75 10.14
CA PRO A 41 3.23 -11.50 9.93
C PRO A 41 1.99 -10.59 9.80
N THR A 42 2.14 -9.33 10.14
CA THR A 42 1.11 -8.29 9.97
C THR A 42 1.76 -7.02 9.45
N ILE A 43 1.22 -6.50 8.37
CA ILE A 43 1.62 -5.23 7.78
C ILE A 43 0.48 -4.25 7.98
N GLN A 44 0.72 -3.17 8.73
CA GLN A 44 -0.27 -2.11 8.93
C GLN A 44 0.02 -0.94 8.00
N VAL A 45 -1.01 -0.48 7.30
CA VAL A 45 -0.97 0.65 6.39
C VAL A 45 -2.11 1.62 6.67
N MET A 46 -1.98 2.85 6.22
CA MET A 46 -3.03 3.86 6.32
C MET A 46 -3.79 3.95 4.99
N THR A 47 -5.09 3.85 5.02
CA THR A 47 -5.94 3.97 3.83
C THR A 47 -5.55 5.18 2.98
N GLY A 48 -5.32 4.95 1.68
CA GLY A 48 -5.01 5.98 0.71
C GLY A 48 -3.52 6.31 0.57
N GLU A 49 -2.64 5.79 1.44
CA GLU A 49 -1.20 6.00 1.26
C GLU A 49 -0.61 5.09 0.17
N PRO A 50 0.43 5.56 -0.55
CA PRO A 50 1.18 4.70 -1.45
C PRO A 50 2.07 3.74 -0.65
N VAL A 51 1.99 2.45 -0.97
CA VAL A 51 2.73 1.38 -0.29
C VAL A 51 3.68 0.71 -1.26
N ARG A 52 4.90 0.46 -0.81
CA ARG A 52 5.90 -0.33 -1.52
C ARG A 52 6.36 -1.48 -0.61
N LEU A 53 6.09 -2.70 -1.01
CA LEU A 53 6.63 -3.88 -0.35
C LEU A 53 7.88 -4.35 -1.09
N VAL A 54 8.97 -4.48 -0.37
CA VAL A 54 10.24 -5.05 -0.86
C VAL A 54 10.36 -6.44 -0.29
N ILE A 55 10.13 -7.45 -1.12
CA ILE A 55 9.92 -8.82 -0.68
C ILE A 55 11.10 -9.70 -1.13
N ARG A 56 11.68 -10.44 -0.19
CA ARG A 56 12.79 -11.38 -0.44
C ARG A 56 12.48 -12.75 0.13
N SER A 57 13.09 -13.78 -0.47
CA SER A 57 13.09 -15.12 0.11
C SER A 57 14.39 -15.39 0.84
N LYS A 58 14.29 -16.06 1.99
CA LYS A 58 15.47 -16.57 2.73
C LYS A 58 15.81 -18.02 2.41
N ASP A 59 15.00 -18.72 1.63
CA ASP A 59 15.19 -20.16 1.37
C ASP A 59 14.85 -20.55 -0.08
N THR A 60 13.59 -20.80 -0.40
CA THR A 60 13.17 -21.29 -1.70
C THR A 60 12.33 -20.25 -2.45
N VAL A 61 11.82 -20.62 -3.61
CA VAL A 61 10.80 -19.84 -4.31
C VAL A 61 9.52 -19.78 -3.49
N HIS A 62 8.92 -18.62 -3.39
CA HIS A 62 7.59 -18.39 -2.80
C HIS A 62 6.75 -17.54 -3.74
N GLY A 63 5.49 -17.42 -3.44
CA GLY A 63 4.62 -16.39 -4.01
C GLY A 63 4.14 -15.48 -2.89
N PHE A 64 3.85 -14.24 -3.22
CA PHE A 64 3.19 -13.30 -2.34
C PHE A 64 1.93 -12.83 -3.01
N SER A 65 0.80 -13.05 -2.39
CA SER A 65 -0.48 -12.60 -2.94
C SER A 65 -1.37 -11.95 -1.89
N ILE A 66 -2.11 -10.94 -2.32
CA ILE A 66 -3.25 -10.38 -1.60
C ILE A 66 -4.45 -10.52 -2.53
N PRO A 67 -5.17 -11.66 -2.49
CA PRO A 67 -6.17 -12.01 -3.51
C PRO A 67 -7.28 -10.96 -3.67
N LYS A 68 -7.76 -10.39 -2.56
CA LYS A 68 -8.79 -9.34 -2.57
C LYS A 68 -8.35 -8.06 -3.29
N LEU A 69 -7.05 -7.81 -3.40
CA LEU A 69 -6.49 -6.65 -4.09
C LEU A 69 -5.95 -7.01 -5.47
N LYS A 70 -6.05 -8.27 -5.88
CA LYS A 70 -5.50 -8.80 -7.14
C LYS A 70 -4.00 -8.53 -7.28
N ILE A 71 -3.28 -8.59 -6.17
CA ILE A 71 -1.83 -8.46 -6.10
C ILE A 71 -1.24 -9.86 -6.03
N GLU A 72 -0.29 -10.14 -6.90
CA GLU A 72 0.47 -11.40 -6.91
C GLU A 72 1.85 -11.16 -7.50
N VAL A 73 2.89 -11.60 -6.79
CA VAL A 73 4.27 -11.57 -7.26
C VAL A 73 4.98 -12.86 -6.90
N ARG A 74 5.82 -13.34 -7.81
CA ARG A 74 6.68 -14.50 -7.58
C ARG A 74 7.98 -14.03 -6.92
N ILE A 75 8.37 -14.66 -5.81
CA ILE A 75 9.59 -14.34 -5.05
C ILE A 75 10.67 -15.36 -5.44
N PRO A 76 11.76 -14.95 -6.11
CA PRO A 76 12.80 -15.87 -6.51
C PRO A 76 13.58 -16.41 -5.31
N LYS A 77 14.13 -17.61 -5.47
CA LYS A 77 15.16 -18.12 -4.57
C LYS A 77 16.41 -17.24 -4.69
N GLY A 78 17.16 -17.08 -3.60
CA GLY A 78 18.48 -16.43 -3.64
C GLY A 78 18.51 -15.01 -3.07
N GLY A 79 17.37 -14.50 -2.57
CA GLY A 79 17.33 -13.23 -1.84
C GLY A 79 17.21 -11.97 -2.68
N ASP A 80 17.12 -12.08 -4.01
CA ASP A 80 16.83 -10.92 -4.86
C ASP A 80 15.43 -10.38 -4.54
N PRO A 81 15.27 -9.06 -4.42
CA PRO A 81 14.00 -8.47 -4.09
C PRO A 81 13.02 -8.49 -5.26
N VAL A 82 11.74 -8.63 -4.95
CA VAL A 82 10.64 -8.25 -5.82
C VAL A 82 9.83 -7.15 -5.17
N ILE A 83 9.22 -6.32 -5.98
CA ILE A 83 8.51 -5.13 -5.52
C ILE A 83 7.01 -5.29 -5.82
N ALA A 84 6.18 -5.03 -4.81
CA ALA A 84 4.75 -4.85 -4.98
C ALA A 84 4.37 -3.43 -4.56
N GLU A 85 3.78 -2.67 -5.46
CA GLU A 85 3.34 -1.30 -5.21
C GLU A 85 1.83 -1.19 -5.37
N PHE A 86 1.20 -0.50 -4.44
CA PHE A 86 -0.25 -0.27 -4.47
C PHE A 86 -0.62 0.92 -3.58
N VAL A 87 -1.83 1.42 -3.75
CA VAL A 87 -2.43 2.37 -2.81
C VAL A 87 -3.18 1.57 -1.74
N ALA A 88 -2.94 1.91 -0.47
CA ALA A 88 -3.58 1.22 0.64
C ALA A 88 -5.11 1.26 0.51
N PRO A 89 -5.78 0.09 0.62
CA PRO A 89 -7.22 -0.03 0.38
C PRO A 89 -8.05 0.62 1.49
N SER A 90 -9.37 0.60 1.32
CA SER A 90 -10.33 0.95 2.37
C SER A 90 -10.03 0.18 3.66
N PRO A 91 -10.42 0.71 4.85
CA PRO A 91 -10.14 0.05 6.12
C PRO A 91 -10.60 -1.40 6.15
N GLY A 92 -9.76 -2.29 6.68
CA GLY A 92 -10.07 -3.70 6.78
C GLY A 92 -8.85 -4.59 6.90
N ARG A 93 -9.13 -5.89 6.97
CA ARG A 93 -8.13 -6.95 7.02
C ARG A 93 -8.12 -7.71 5.69
N PHE A 94 -6.96 -7.84 5.10
CA PHE A 94 -6.72 -8.52 3.83
C PHE A 94 -5.74 -9.66 4.07
N GLU A 95 -6.13 -10.88 3.69
CA GLU A 95 -5.23 -12.03 3.80
C GLU A 95 -4.07 -11.89 2.81
N ILE A 96 -2.89 -12.20 3.30
CA ILE A 96 -1.68 -12.45 2.51
C ILE A 96 -1.45 -13.95 2.50
N ALA A 97 -1.18 -14.51 1.33
CA ALA A 97 -0.95 -15.94 1.17
C ALA A 97 0.23 -16.21 0.24
N CYS A 98 0.90 -17.34 0.46
CA CYS A 98 1.85 -17.86 -0.51
C CYS A 98 1.10 -18.43 -1.72
N SER A 99 1.37 -17.92 -2.91
CA SER A 99 0.69 -18.29 -4.14
C SER A 99 1.48 -19.27 -5.02
N GLU A 100 2.71 -19.57 -4.65
CA GLU A 100 3.60 -20.53 -5.31
C GLU A 100 3.88 -21.71 -4.39
N PHE A 101 3.71 -22.94 -4.85
CA PHE A 101 4.00 -24.11 -4.00
C PHE A 101 5.44 -24.07 -3.50
N CYS A 102 5.63 -24.09 -2.20
CA CYS A 102 6.92 -23.93 -1.54
C CYS A 102 7.27 -25.05 -0.55
N GLY A 103 6.44 -26.08 -0.47
CA GLY A 103 6.62 -27.22 0.41
C GLY A 103 5.33 -27.63 1.13
N SER A 104 5.43 -28.59 2.06
CA SER A 104 4.28 -29.20 2.75
C SER A 104 3.46 -28.22 3.60
N GLY A 105 4.07 -27.16 4.09
CA GLY A 105 3.43 -26.09 4.88
C GLY A 105 2.88 -24.93 4.06
N HIS A 106 2.87 -25.05 2.72
CA HIS A 106 2.42 -23.99 1.81
C HIS A 106 1.02 -23.44 2.15
N GLY A 107 0.08 -24.32 2.46
CA GLY A 107 -1.29 -23.89 2.77
C GLY A 107 -1.44 -23.09 4.06
N GLN A 108 -0.49 -23.17 4.98
CA GLN A 108 -0.47 -22.44 6.24
C GLN A 108 0.37 -21.15 6.17
N MET A 109 1.08 -20.91 5.07
CA MET A 109 1.93 -19.74 4.90
C MET A 109 1.08 -18.49 4.61
N LYS A 110 0.69 -17.80 5.68
CA LYS A 110 -0.25 -16.68 5.68
C LYS A 110 0.32 -15.49 6.45
N ALA A 111 -0.18 -14.32 6.12
CA ALA A 111 0.02 -13.08 6.85
C ALA A 111 -1.22 -12.19 6.68
N ALA A 112 -1.18 -10.99 7.20
CA ALA A 112 -2.27 -10.04 7.06
C ALA A 112 -1.78 -8.63 6.71
N LEU A 113 -2.48 -7.99 5.78
CA LEU A 113 -2.44 -6.56 5.59
C LEU A 113 -3.62 -5.94 6.34
N ILE A 114 -3.35 -4.99 7.23
CA ILE A 114 -4.35 -4.23 7.97
C ILE A 114 -4.33 -2.80 7.47
N SER A 115 -5.39 -2.36 6.83
CA SER A 115 -5.57 -0.95 6.48
C SER A 115 -6.41 -0.27 7.54
N VAL A 116 -5.92 0.87 8.03
CA VAL A 116 -6.61 1.70 9.03
C VAL A 116 -6.95 3.05 8.43
N ALA A 117 -8.10 3.60 8.84
CA ALA A 117 -8.49 4.95 8.45
C ALA A 117 -7.49 5.99 8.98
N PRO A 118 -7.21 7.07 8.23
CA PRO A 118 -6.42 8.18 8.74
C PRO A 118 -7.07 8.80 9.98
N VAL A 119 -6.27 9.15 10.98
CA VAL A 119 -6.78 9.87 12.16
C VAL A 119 -7.06 11.31 11.74
N THR A 120 -8.33 11.69 11.68
CA THR A 120 -8.73 13.08 11.51
C THR A 120 -8.66 13.77 12.87
N THR A 121 -7.60 14.54 13.12
CA THR A 121 -7.58 15.45 14.26
C THR A 121 -8.46 16.66 13.92
N ASN A 122 -9.69 16.66 14.41
CA ASN A 122 -10.48 17.88 14.43
C ASN A 122 -9.85 18.82 15.47
N ARG A 123 -9.21 19.88 14.97
CA ARG A 123 -8.82 21.03 15.77
C ARG A 123 -9.90 22.09 15.73
#